data_09f57e207c378dc45262e1ddf51eada7
#
_entry.id   09f57e207c378dc45262e1ddf51eada7
#
_cell.length_a   1.000
_cell.length_b   1.000
_cell.length_c   1.000
_cell.angle_alpha   90.00
_cell.angle_beta   90.00
_cell.angle_gamma   90.00
#
_symmetry.space_group_name_H-M   'P 1'
#
loop_
_entity.id
_entity.type
_entity.pdbx_description
1 polymer ?
#
loop_
_entity_poly.entity_id
_entity_poly.type
_entity_poly.pdbx_seq_one_letter_code
_entity_poly.pdbx_strand_id
1 'polypeptide(L)'
;MFRKATTSMNKTLLSGLITLFSSNIFAAWDDLNMTEGVTAISKEVFDLHMLIFWICVVIGLVVFGIMFYSMFAFTKKKNPSPASFHENTKLELAWTVVPFLILVFMAIPASNTLTKIYDDTEGDINIQVVGYQWKWQYKYLEDDIDFFQNLTTDWDEIYNKTPKGEFYLEEVDEAVVIPVGKKIRFLITANDVIHSWWMPDFAIKQDAIPGFINTAWTIVDEPGTYRGKCTELCGKNHGFMPVVVKVVPQDEYDAWVQEKKEAAFRMAELTEKEWSVSELTERGEGVYLKNCVACHQVNGQGITGIFPKLAGSDIVLNDKARNIEILMEGVQGAAMQSFANQLSEVDMASV
;
A
#
# COMPACT_ATOMS: atom_id res chain seq x y z
N MET A 1 -56.34 -26.38 8.20
CA MET A 1 -54.96 -26.95 8.23
C MET A 1 -53.88 -25.95 7.88
N PHE A 2 -54.19 -24.71 7.49
CA PHE A 2 -53.20 -23.68 7.02
C PHE A 2 -52.63 -22.74 8.09
N ARG A 3 -53.15 -22.78 9.34
CA ARG A 3 -52.72 -21.85 10.41
C ARG A 3 -51.51 -22.31 11.23
N LYS A 4 -51.09 -23.60 11.11
CA LYS A 4 -49.90 -24.13 11.82
C LYS A 4 -48.59 -24.04 11.00
N ALA A 5 -48.67 -23.84 9.68
CA ALA A 5 -47.49 -23.73 8.82
C ALA A 5 -46.79 -22.38 8.90
N THR A 6 -47.52 -21.29 9.06
CA THR A 6 -46.99 -19.92 9.15
C THR A 6 -46.22 -19.63 10.45
N THR A 7 -46.60 -20.25 11.57
CA THR A 7 -45.91 -20.09 12.86
C THR A 7 -44.63 -20.90 12.95
N SER A 8 -44.50 -22.01 12.21
CA SER A 8 -43.28 -22.81 12.13
C SER A 8 -42.22 -22.13 11.26
N MET A 9 -42.62 -21.55 10.13
CA MET A 9 -41.74 -20.87 9.18
C MET A 9 -41.10 -19.59 9.79
N ASN A 10 -41.86 -18.83 10.61
CA ASN A 10 -41.32 -17.67 11.32
C ASN A 10 -40.30 -18.04 12.42
N LYS A 11 -40.48 -19.20 13.09
CA LYS A 11 -39.52 -19.68 14.09
C LYS A 11 -38.22 -20.20 13.46
N THR A 12 -38.29 -20.85 12.31
CA THR A 12 -37.12 -21.35 11.59
C THR A 12 -36.33 -20.22 10.95
N LEU A 13 -37.01 -19.17 10.44
CA LEU A 13 -36.34 -17.96 9.94
C LEU A 13 -35.66 -17.16 11.06
N LEU A 14 -36.34 -17.05 12.23
CA LEU A 14 -35.77 -16.37 13.40
C LEU A 14 -34.58 -17.15 13.99
N SER A 15 -34.66 -18.51 14.07
CA SER A 15 -33.53 -19.35 14.47
C SER A 15 -32.37 -19.25 13.47
N GLY A 16 -32.65 -19.23 12.18
CA GLY A 16 -31.63 -19.08 11.13
C GLY A 16 -30.93 -17.70 11.17
N LEU A 17 -31.66 -16.62 11.50
CA LEU A 17 -31.06 -15.32 11.75
C LEU A 17 -30.19 -15.30 13.01
N ILE A 18 -30.62 -15.94 14.10
CA ILE A 18 -29.89 -15.97 15.36
C ILE A 18 -28.61 -16.85 15.22
N THR A 19 -28.63 -17.93 14.45
CA THR A 19 -27.43 -18.74 14.19
C THR A 19 -26.43 -18.07 13.24
N LEU A 20 -26.85 -17.15 12.40
CA LEU A 20 -25.93 -16.31 11.59
C LEU A 20 -25.20 -15.26 12.45
N PHE A 21 -25.73 -14.90 13.61
CA PHE A 21 -25.07 -13.98 14.55
C PHE A 21 -24.24 -14.68 15.66
N SER A 22 -24.22 -16.01 15.70
CA SER A 22 -23.50 -16.78 16.73
C SER A 22 -22.15 -17.36 16.30
N SER A 23 -21.71 -17.16 15.07
CA SER A 23 -20.30 -17.31 14.70
C SER A 23 -19.53 -16.06 15.13
N ASN A 24 -18.42 -16.22 15.84
CA ASN A 24 -17.53 -15.16 16.32
C ASN A 24 -16.87 -14.34 15.17
N ILE A 25 -17.68 -13.76 14.30
CA ILE A 25 -17.27 -12.77 13.31
C ILE A 25 -17.63 -11.41 13.90
N PHE A 26 -17.04 -11.08 15.03
CA PHE A 26 -16.94 -9.68 15.44
C PHE A 26 -15.58 -9.20 14.98
N ALA A 27 -15.51 -8.68 13.74
CA ALA A 27 -14.47 -7.72 13.42
C ALA A 27 -14.53 -6.63 14.50
N ALA A 28 -13.41 -6.28 15.08
CA ALA A 28 -13.34 -5.14 15.97
C ALA A 28 -13.78 -3.88 15.21
N TRP A 29 -14.22 -2.84 15.90
CA TRP A 29 -14.60 -1.59 15.22
C TRP A 29 -13.45 -1.02 14.38
N ASP A 30 -12.25 -1.16 14.87
CA ASP A 30 -10.98 -0.75 14.26
C ASP A 30 -10.69 -1.49 12.94
N ASP A 31 -11.17 -2.75 12.80
CA ASP A 31 -11.05 -3.51 11.54
C ASP A 31 -12.00 -2.98 10.44
N LEU A 32 -13.04 -2.25 10.83
CA LEU A 32 -14.07 -1.72 9.93
C LEU A 32 -13.93 -0.21 9.67
N ASN A 33 -13.17 0.49 10.50
CA ASN A 33 -12.98 1.93 10.46
C ASN A 33 -11.61 2.26 9.87
N MET A 34 -11.35 3.55 9.62
CA MET A 34 -10.02 4.06 9.35
C MET A 34 -9.14 3.87 10.59
N THR A 35 -7.84 3.51 10.40
CA THR A 35 -6.86 3.54 11.49
C THR A 35 -6.68 4.96 12.03
N GLU A 36 -6.55 5.13 13.34
CA GLU A 36 -6.22 6.42 13.95
C GLU A 36 -4.80 6.86 13.59
N GLY A 37 -3.91 5.88 13.42
CA GLY A 37 -2.50 6.09 13.15
C GLY A 37 -1.73 6.65 14.36
N VAL A 38 -0.46 6.99 14.13
CA VAL A 38 0.52 7.30 15.20
C VAL A 38 1.11 8.70 15.09
N THR A 39 0.71 9.50 14.11
CA THR A 39 1.19 10.86 13.90
C THR A 39 0.13 11.91 14.26
N ALA A 40 0.55 13.14 14.51
CA ALA A 40 -0.39 14.23 14.74
C ALA A 40 -1.32 14.43 13.53
N ILE A 41 -0.79 14.29 12.30
CA ILE A 41 -1.59 14.42 11.06
C ILE A 41 -2.57 13.25 10.92
N SER A 42 -2.16 12.02 11.22
CA SER A 42 -3.06 10.87 11.11
C SER A 42 -4.25 10.97 12.08
N LYS A 43 -4.00 11.40 13.31
CA LYS A 43 -5.06 11.66 14.31
C LYS A 43 -6.01 12.78 13.87
N GLU A 44 -5.49 13.87 13.29
CA GLU A 44 -6.32 14.95 12.75
C GLU A 44 -7.17 14.48 11.55
N VAL A 45 -6.61 13.66 10.68
CA VAL A 45 -7.33 13.05 9.54
C VAL A 45 -8.42 12.10 10.03
N PHE A 46 -8.13 11.30 11.08
CA PHE A 46 -9.11 10.43 11.71
C PHE A 46 -10.27 11.21 12.33
N ASP A 47 -9.99 12.28 13.08
CA ASP A 47 -11.01 13.15 13.66
C ASP A 47 -11.92 13.76 12.60
N LEU A 48 -11.32 14.22 11.48
CA LEU A 48 -12.07 14.75 10.34
C LEU A 48 -12.94 13.66 9.69
N HIS A 49 -12.41 12.45 9.53
CA HIS A 49 -13.17 11.30 9.03
C HIS A 49 -14.37 11.00 9.95
N MET A 50 -14.17 10.96 11.26
CA MET A 50 -15.24 10.69 12.23
C MET A 50 -16.30 11.80 12.25
N LEU A 51 -15.90 13.06 12.11
CA LEU A 51 -16.86 14.18 11.96
C LEU A 51 -17.76 13.96 10.74
N ILE A 52 -17.15 13.67 9.57
CA ILE A 52 -17.90 13.43 8.33
C ILE A 52 -18.78 12.19 8.45
N PHE A 53 -18.27 11.11 9.03
CA PHE A 53 -19.01 9.87 9.28
C PHE A 53 -20.30 10.14 10.08
N TRP A 54 -20.24 10.86 11.19
CA TRP A 54 -21.41 11.16 12.00
C TRP A 54 -22.40 12.07 11.30
N ILE A 55 -21.95 13.04 10.51
CA ILE A 55 -22.82 13.84 9.66
C ILE A 55 -23.58 12.92 8.68
N CYS A 56 -22.90 12.01 8.03
CA CYS A 56 -23.50 11.03 7.10
C CYS A 56 -24.51 10.11 7.81
N VAL A 57 -24.21 9.65 9.04
CA VAL A 57 -25.13 8.84 9.85
C VAL A 57 -26.41 9.62 10.14
N VAL A 58 -26.32 10.88 10.56
CA VAL A 58 -27.50 11.72 10.83
C VAL A 58 -28.32 11.92 9.56
N ILE A 59 -27.69 12.25 8.44
CA ILE A 59 -28.36 12.39 7.14
C ILE A 59 -29.07 11.07 6.77
N GLY A 60 -28.38 9.95 6.92
CA GLY A 60 -28.92 8.62 6.64
C GLY A 60 -30.15 8.30 7.50
N LEU A 61 -30.07 8.55 8.80
CA LEU A 61 -31.21 8.34 9.71
C LEU A 61 -32.44 9.18 9.33
N VAL A 62 -32.25 10.43 8.95
CA VAL A 62 -33.33 11.33 8.51
C VAL A 62 -33.93 10.83 7.20
N VAL A 63 -33.08 10.60 6.18
CA VAL A 63 -33.55 10.22 4.83
C VAL A 63 -34.22 8.85 4.84
N PHE A 64 -33.57 7.83 5.40
CA PHE A 64 -34.14 6.48 5.48
C PHE A 64 -35.36 6.44 6.44
N GLY A 65 -35.35 7.21 7.54
CA GLY A 65 -36.46 7.34 8.43
C GLY A 65 -37.71 7.87 7.72
N ILE A 66 -37.59 8.96 6.95
CA ILE A 66 -38.67 9.51 6.12
C ILE A 66 -39.11 8.50 5.05
N MET A 67 -38.15 7.83 4.39
CA MET A 67 -38.46 6.84 3.38
C MET A 67 -39.25 5.67 3.95
N PHE A 68 -38.81 5.04 5.03
CA PHE A 68 -39.49 3.93 5.67
C PHE A 68 -40.87 4.37 6.23
N TYR A 69 -40.94 5.54 6.87
CA TYR A 69 -42.24 6.10 7.31
C TYR A 69 -43.20 6.21 6.13
N SER A 70 -42.74 6.76 5.01
CA SER A 70 -43.55 6.93 3.80
C SER A 70 -44.08 5.61 3.25
N MET A 71 -43.21 4.57 3.21
CA MET A 71 -43.61 3.22 2.76
C MET A 71 -44.73 2.59 3.59
N PHE A 72 -44.78 2.86 4.89
CA PHE A 72 -45.79 2.29 5.78
C PHE A 72 -47.02 3.20 5.97
N ALA A 73 -46.84 4.52 5.95
CA ALA A 73 -47.89 5.51 6.14
C ALA A 73 -48.76 5.71 4.88
N PHE A 74 -48.11 5.77 3.70
CA PHE A 74 -48.78 6.15 2.44
C PHE A 74 -49.08 4.95 1.52
N THR A 75 -49.45 3.82 2.09
CA THR A 75 -49.86 2.65 1.30
C THR A 75 -51.21 2.93 0.61
N LYS A 76 -51.48 2.36 -0.57
CA LYS A 76 -52.74 2.46 -1.31
C LYS A 76 -53.99 2.10 -0.42
N LYS A 77 -53.83 1.20 0.55
CA LYS A 77 -54.90 0.81 1.44
C LYS A 77 -55.28 1.92 2.45
N LYS A 78 -54.28 2.69 2.92
CA LYS A 78 -54.47 3.79 3.87
C LYS A 78 -54.77 5.11 3.18
N ASN A 79 -54.24 5.31 1.98
CA ASN A 79 -54.38 6.52 1.18
C ASN A 79 -54.81 6.13 -0.25
N PRO A 80 -56.10 5.86 -0.48
CA PRO A 80 -56.60 5.39 -1.79
C PRO A 80 -56.53 6.44 -2.88
N SER A 81 -56.50 7.72 -2.53
CA SER A 81 -56.34 8.84 -3.46
C SER A 81 -54.97 9.48 -3.27
N PRO A 82 -54.12 9.60 -4.33
CA PRO A 82 -52.83 10.28 -4.22
C PRO A 82 -53.03 11.78 -3.97
N ALA A 83 -52.04 12.43 -3.36
CA ALA A 83 -51.98 13.87 -3.23
C ALA A 83 -51.91 14.54 -4.60
N SER A 84 -52.50 15.73 -4.72
CA SER A 84 -52.58 16.50 -6.00
C SER A 84 -51.46 17.53 -6.16
N PHE A 85 -50.61 17.73 -5.17
CA PHE A 85 -49.52 18.67 -5.28
C PHE A 85 -48.36 18.03 -6.09
N HIS A 86 -47.68 18.83 -6.90
CA HIS A 86 -46.58 18.39 -7.78
C HIS A 86 -45.24 19.06 -7.44
N GLU A 87 -45.27 20.15 -6.66
CA GLU A 87 -44.10 20.94 -6.31
C GLU A 87 -44.22 21.57 -4.92
N ASN A 88 -43.11 21.86 -4.30
CA ASN A 88 -43.05 22.64 -3.05
C ASN A 88 -41.72 23.38 -2.99
N THR A 89 -41.68 24.59 -3.52
CA THR A 89 -40.49 25.46 -3.65
C THR A 89 -39.74 25.65 -2.33
N LYS A 90 -40.46 25.73 -1.19
CA LYS A 90 -39.86 25.87 0.15
C LYS A 90 -39.05 24.62 0.53
N LEU A 91 -39.60 23.45 0.26
CA LEU A 91 -38.96 22.18 0.54
C LEU A 91 -37.74 21.97 -0.43
N GLU A 92 -37.92 22.31 -1.69
CA GLU A 92 -36.86 22.29 -2.70
C GLU A 92 -35.67 23.17 -2.30
N LEU A 93 -35.96 24.40 -1.88
CA LEU A 93 -34.94 25.30 -1.37
C LEU A 93 -34.25 24.73 -0.12
N ALA A 94 -35.01 24.13 0.81
CA ALA A 94 -34.46 23.57 2.03
C ALA A 94 -33.48 22.39 1.74
N TRP A 95 -33.88 21.44 0.87
CA TRP A 95 -32.98 20.31 0.56
C TRP A 95 -31.79 20.67 -0.34
N THR A 96 -31.78 21.86 -0.93
CA THR A 96 -30.62 22.40 -1.66
C THR A 96 -29.68 23.17 -0.73
N VAL A 97 -30.23 24.07 0.08
CA VAL A 97 -29.45 24.97 0.93
C VAL A 97 -28.83 24.25 2.12
N VAL A 98 -29.57 23.32 2.76
CA VAL A 98 -29.04 22.60 3.94
C VAL A 98 -27.82 21.73 3.60
N PRO A 99 -27.81 20.88 2.58
CA PRO A 99 -26.61 20.15 2.19
C PRO A 99 -25.46 21.06 1.76
N PHE A 100 -25.75 22.15 1.05
CA PHE A 100 -24.72 23.13 0.68
C PHE A 100 -24.02 23.71 1.92
N LEU A 101 -24.79 24.12 2.94
CA LEU A 101 -24.21 24.64 4.17
C LEU A 101 -23.40 23.59 4.94
N ILE A 102 -23.82 22.33 4.93
CA ILE A 102 -23.04 21.21 5.50
C ILE A 102 -21.72 21.07 4.78
N LEU A 103 -21.69 21.12 3.44
CA LEU A 103 -20.45 21.03 2.65
C LEU A 103 -19.50 22.20 2.96
N VAL A 104 -20.03 23.43 3.06
CA VAL A 104 -19.22 24.59 3.44
C VAL A 104 -18.62 24.44 4.84
N PHE A 105 -19.43 23.94 5.80
CA PHE A 105 -18.96 23.67 7.16
C PHE A 105 -17.82 22.62 7.17
N MET A 106 -17.94 21.55 6.39
CA MET A 106 -16.91 20.50 6.30
C MET A 106 -15.64 20.96 5.56
N ALA A 107 -15.78 21.85 4.59
CA ALA A 107 -14.65 22.34 3.80
C ALA A 107 -13.62 23.11 4.62
N ILE A 108 -14.03 23.80 5.69
CA ILE A 108 -13.12 24.60 6.52
C ILE A 108 -12.08 23.74 7.23
N PRO A 109 -12.44 22.75 8.08
CA PRO A 109 -11.46 21.88 8.72
C PRO A 109 -10.68 21.03 7.70
N ALA A 110 -11.33 20.53 6.64
CA ALA A 110 -10.66 19.77 5.60
C ALA A 110 -9.55 20.58 4.91
N SER A 111 -9.79 21.86 4.59
CA SER A 111 -8.78 22.73 3.99
C SER A 111 -7.61 23.01 4.94
N ASN A 112 -7.87 23.17 6.23
CA ASN A 112 -6.84 23.38 7.23
C ASN A 112 -5.92 22.15 7.36
N THR A 113 -6.49 20.94 7.44
CA THR A 113 -5.72 19.68 7.49
C THR A 113 -4.93 19.49 6.19
N LEU A 114 -5.55 19.74 5.04
CA LEU A 114 -4.89 19.64 3.74
C LEU A 114 -3.66 20.56 3.65
N THR A 115 -3.76 21.80 4.12
CA THR A 115 -2.64 22.74 4.14
C THR A 115 -1.46 22.23 4.98
N LYS A 116 -1.72 21.55 6.08
CA LYS A 116 -0.67 20.92 6.91
C LYS A 116 -0.03 19.71 6.21
N ILE A 117 -0.83 18.88 5.53
CA ILE A 117 -0.32 17.73 4.78
C ILE A 117 0.67 18.17 3.69
N TYR A 118 0.41 19.29 3.04
CA TYR A 118 1.26 19.86 1.98
C TYR A 118 2.37 20.81 2.50
N ASP A 119 2.76 20.70 3.77
CA ASP A 119 3.94 21.39 4.27
C ASP A 119 5.22 20.82 3.65
N ASP A 120 5.82 21.55 2.73
CA ASP A 120 7.02 21.17 1.98
C ASP A 120 8.33 21.70 2.59
N THR A 121 8.27 22.25 3.79
CA THR A 121 9.48 22.72 4.51
C THR A 121 10.47 21.58 4.72
N GLU A 122 11.76 21.92 4.76
CA GLU A 122 12.85 20.94 4.91
C GLU A 122 12.61 20.01 6.11
N GLY A 123 12.91 18.72 5.91
CA GLY A 123 12.94 17.72 6.98
C GLY A 123 14.32 17.66 7.65
N ASP A 124 14.36 17.07 8.84
CA ASP A 124 15.62 16.70 9.50
C ASP A 124 16.37 15.62 8.69
N ILE A 125 15.63 14.75 8.01
CA ILE A 125 16.12 13.69 7.14
C ILE A 125 15.30 13.68 5.86
N ASN A 126 15.97 13.63 4.70
CA ASN A 126 15.34 13.53 3.39
C ASN A 126 15.57 12.14 2.79
N ILE A 127 14.48 11.43 2.49
CA ILE A 127 14.51 10.09 1.92
C ILE A 127 13.87 10.11 0.53
N GLN A 128 14.64 9.82 -0.50
CA GLN A 128 14.08 9.59 -1.82
C GLN A 128 13.48 8.18 -1.87
N VAL A 129 12.23 8.09 -2.34
CA VAL A 129 11.48 6.84 -2.53
C VAL A 129 11.25 6.65 -4.02
N VAL A 130 11.75 5.56 -4.58
CA VAL A 130 11.60 5.26 -6.01
C VAL A 130 10.87 3.95 -6.19
N GLY A 131 9.72 3.99 -6.85
CA GLY A 131 8.94 2.79 -7.20
C GLY A 131 9.51 2.08 -8.43
N TYR A 132 9.59 0.76 -8.33
CA TYR A 132 9.95 -0.16 -9.42
C TYR A 132 8.94 -1.31 -9.50
N GLN A 133 8.85 -1.98 -10.61
CA GLN A 133 8.10 -3.24 -10.77
C GLN A 133 8.94 -4.46 -10.30
N TRP A 134 8.82 -5.02 -9.10
CA TRP A 134 7.85 -4.66 -8.02
C TRP A 134 8.59 -4.62 -6.71
N LYS A 135 9.15 -3.47 -6.38
CA LYS A 135 9.94 -3.18 -5.17
C LYS A 135 10.06 -1.68 -4.97
N TRP A 136 10.56 -1.28 -3.82
CA TRP A 136 10.88 0.11 -3.53
C TRP A 136 12.38 0.29 -3.34
N GLN A 137 12.93 1.41 -3.83
CA GLN A 137 14.29 1.86 -3.51
C GLN A 137 14.18 3.05 -2.57
N TYR A 138 15.04 3.08 -1.57
CA TYR A 138 15.16 4.19 -0.62
C TYR A 138 16.57 4.73 -0.62
N LYS A 139 16.70 6.07 -0.72
CA LYS A 139 17.98 6.78 -0.65
C LYS A 139 17.91 7.84 0.43
N TYR A 140 18.75 7.73 1.44
CA TYR A 140 18.94 8.73 2.48
C TYR A 140 19.96 9.74 1.98
N LEU A 141 19.50 10.95 1.68
CA LEU A 141 20.30 11.91 0.91
C LEU A 141 21.46 12.49 1.73
N GLU A 142 21.31 12.59 3.05
CA GLU A 142 22.34 13.10 3.95
C GLU A 142 23.42 12.06 4.28
N ASP A 143 23.08 10.77 4.25
CA ASP A 143 23.94 9.68 4.71
C ASP A 143 24.53 8.85 3.59
N ASP A 144 24.12 9.09 2.34
CA ASP A 144 24.52 8.32 1.14
C ASP A 144 24.22 6.81 1.29
N ILE A 145 23.08 6.50 1.92
CA ILE A 145 22.60 5.13 2.08
C ILE A 145 21.55 4.86 1.00
N ASP A 146 21.74 3.79 0.24
CA ASP A 146 20.84 3.35 -0.83
C ASP A 146 20.59 1.85 -0.72
N PHE A 147 19.32 1.44 -0.73
CA PHE A 147 18.94 0.03 -0.71
C PHE A 147 17.57 -0.21 -1.34
N PHE A 148 17.32 -1.46 -1.71
CA PHE A 148 16.03 -1.93 -2.18
C PHE A 148 15.30 -2.69 -1.07
N GLN A 149 14.00 -2.50 -1.01
CA GLN A 149 13.08 -3.23 -0.15
C GLN A 149 12.30 -4.22 -1.01
N ASN A 150 12.50 -5.51 -0.77
CA ASN A 150 11.84 -6.58 -1.51
C ASN A 150 10.96 -7.41 -0.56
N LEU A 151 9.87 -7.97 -1.10
CA LEU A 151 9.01 -8.91 -0.39
C LEU A 151 9.80 -10.16 0.01
N THR A 152 9.61 -10.64 1.24
CA THR A 152 10.21 -11.88 1.75
C THR A 152 9.25 -13.05 1.89
N THR A 153 7.95 -12.84 1.63
CA THR A 153 6.96 -13.92 1.69
C THR A 153 7.34 -15.06 0.75
N ASP A 154 7.42 -16.28 1.29
CA ASP A 154 7.80 -17.46 0.55
C ASP A 154 6.83 -17.76 -0.61
N TRP A 155 7.35 -18.20 -1.73
CA TRP A 155 6.54 -18.59 -2.89
C TRP A 155 5.57 -19.74 -2.60
N ASP A 156 5.90 -20.63 -1.67
CA ASP A 156 5.03 -21.72 -1.28
C ASP A 156 3.82 -21.23 -0.48
N GLU A 157 3.97 -20.16 0.32
CA GLU A 157 2.83 -19.45 0.92
C GLU A 157 1.97 -18.77 -0.16
N ILE A 158 2.61 -18.09 -1.12
CA ILE A 158 1.93 -17.38 -2.21
C ILE A 158 1.09 -18.35 -3.04
N TYR A 159 1.64 -19.53 -3.33
CA TYR A 159 0.94 -20.59 -4.08
C TYR A 159 0.02 -21.49 -3.23
N ASN A 160 -0.22 -21.15 -1.97
CA ASN A 160 -1.07 -21.89 -1.01
C ASN A 160 -0.61 -23.34 -0.77
N LYS A 161 0.69 -23.61 -0.83
CA LYS A 161 1.27 -24.92 -0.49
C LYS A 161 1.58 -25.02 1.01
N THR A 162 1.85 -23.87 1.66
CA THR A 162 2.05 -23.75 3.10
C THR A 162 1.02 -22.76 3.69
N PRO A 163 0.72 -22.83 4.99
CA PRO A 163 -0.13 -21.86 5.68
C PRO A 163 0.47 -20.44 5.58
N LYS A 164 -0.39 -19.43 5.48
CA LYS A 164 0.00 -18.03 5.45
C LYS A 164 0.41 -17.54 6.84
N GLY A 165 1.52 -16.84 6.92
CA GLY A 165 1.97 -16.16 8.14
C GLY A 165 1.09 -14.96 8.50
N GLU A 166 1.30 -14.42 9.70
CA GLU A 166 0.55 -13.25 10.23
C GLU A 166 0.70 -12.02 9.31
N PHE A 167 1.92 -11.76 8.83
CA PHE A 167 2.21 -10.63 7.95
C PHE A 167 2.39 -11.05 6.50
N TYR A 168 1.49 -11.93 6.04
CA TYR A 168 1.49 -12.40 4.65
C TYR A 168 1.45 -11.25 3.65
N LEU A 169 2.46 -11.17 2.76
CA LEU A 169 2.70 -10.10 1.78
C LEU A 169 2.98 -8.72 2.41
N GLU A 170 3.39 -8.65 3.67
CA GLU A 170 3.66 -7.41 4.39
C GLU A 170 5.06 -7.40 5.06
N GLU A 171 5.89 -8.42 4.82
CA GLU A 171 7.27 -8.49 5.30
C GLU A 171 8.27 -8.25 4.17
N VAL A 172 9.40 -7.64 4.53
CA VAL A 172 10.47 -7.24 3.60
C VAL A 172 11.83 -7.69 4.11
N ASP A 173 12.77 -7.79 3.18
CA ASP A 173 14.17 -8.10 3.51
C ASP A 173 14.87 -6.95 4.24
N GLU A 174 14.50 -5.70 3.94
CA GLU A 174 15.09 -4.53 4.53
C GLU A 174 14.06 -3.43 4.76
N ALA A 175 13.87 -3.03 6.01
CA ALA A 175 12.93 -1.96 6.38
C ALA A 175 13.58 -0.57 6.27
N VAL A 176 12.79 0.44 5.94
CA VAL A 176 13.16 1.84 6.15
C VAL A 176 13.28 2.11 7.65
N VAL A 177 14.37 2.71 8.10
CA VAL A 177 14.57 3.04 9.51
C VAL A 177 14.56 4.55 9.68
N ILE A 178 13.72 5.05 10.58
CA ILE A 178 13.63 6.48 10.88
C ILE A 178 13.67 6.72 12.39
N PRO A 179 14.27 7.82 12.86
CA PRO A 179 14.30 8.13 14.28
C PRO A 179 12.99 8.75 14.77
N VAL A 180 12.64 8.47 16.04
CA VAL A 180 11.50 9.08 16.73
C VAL A 180 11.61 10.60 16.79
N GLY A 181 10.49 11.30 16.60
CA GLY A 181 10.36 12.73 16.84
C GLY A 181 11.07 13.63 15.81
N LYS A 182 11.65 13.06 14.76
CA LYS A 182 12.28 13.83 13.68
C LYS A 182 11.33 14.01 12.51
N LYS A 183 11.41 15.16 11.84
CA LYS A 183 10.67 15.40 10.60
C LYS A 183 11.35 14.69 9.44
N ILE A 184 10.72 13.66 8.94
CA ILE A 184 11.16 12.91 7.76
C ILE A 184 10.43 13.43 6.54
N ARG A 185 11.16 13.84 5.52
CA ARG A 185 10.63 14.25 4.23
C ARG A 185 10.89 13.17 3.19
N PHE A 186 9.83 12.70 2.56
CA PHE A 186 9.89 11.73 1.47
C PHE A 186 9.78 12.41 0.12
N LEU A 187 10.73 12.14 -0.77
CA LEU A 187 10.76 12.59 -2.17
C LEU A 187 10.39 11.40 -3.05
N ILE A 188 9.13 11.34 -3.46
CA ILE A 188 8.50 10.13 -4.00
C ILE A 188 8.40 10.23 -5.53
N THR A 189 8.97 9.25 -6.23
CA THR A 189 8.96 9.12 -7.68
C THR A 189 8.94 7.64 -8.11
N ALA A 190 8.92 7.37 -9.39
CA ALA A 190 9.05 6.02 -9.94
C ALA A 190 10.02 5.96 -11.12
N ASN A 191 10.60 4.79 -11.35
CA ASN A 191 11.53 4.54 -12.45
C ASN A 191 10.83 4.05 -13.73
N ASP A 192 9.69 3.38 -13.59
CA ASP A 192 9.04 2.64 -14.69
C ASP A 192 7.57 3.05 -14.93
N VAL A 193 6.65 2.62 -14.10
CA VAL A 193 5.22 2.92 -14.18
C VAL A 193 4.77 3.72 -12.95
N ILE A 194 3.52 4.15 -12.91
CA ILE A 194 2.97 4.81 -11.72
C ILE A 194 2.77 3.76 -10.63
N HIS A 195 3.26 4.08 -9.42
CA HIS A 195 2.99 3.39 -8.16
C HIS A 195 2.38 4.37 -7.18
N SER A 196 1.97 3.93 -5.99
CA SER A 196 1.57 4.83 -4.90
C SER A 196 2.12 4.33 -3.58
N TRP A 197 2.92 5.15 -2.91
CA TRP A 197 3.50 4.85 -1.62
C TRP A 197 2.48 5.16 -0.52
N TRP A 198 1.99 4.13 0.17
CA TRP A 198 0.95 4.27 1.17
C TRP A 198 1.39 3.73 2.53
N MET A 199 1.34 4.58 3.53
CA MET A 199 1.56 4.28 4.95
C MET A 199 0.35 4.77 5.75
N PRO A 200 -0.62 3.88 6.02
CA PRO A 200 -1.88 4.26 6.68
C PRO A 200 -1.67 4.92 8.04
N ASP A 201 -0.78 4.36 8.88
CA ASP A 201 -0.53 4.88 10.23
C ASP A 201 0.11 6.27 10.24
N PHE A 202 0.71 6.70 9.13
CA PHE A 202 1.29 8.04 8.96
C PHE A 202 0.35 9.00 8.25
N ALA A 203 -0.82 8.52 7.79
CA ALA A 203 -1.73 9.23 6.89
C ALA A 203 -1.07 9.69 5.58
N ILE A 204 -0.08 8.95 5.09
CA ILE A 204 0.58 9.23 3.81
C ILE A 204 0.03 8.28 2.75
N LYS A 205 -0.46 8.85 1.65
CA LYS A 205 -0.75 8.14 0.40
C LYS A 205 -0.37 9.06 -0.75
N GLN A 206 0.75 8.75 -1.40
CA GLN A 206 1.33 9.63 -2.40
C GLN A 206 1.77 8.85 -3.63
N ASP A 207 1.30 9.28 -4.79
CA ASP A 207 1.66 8.65 -6.06
C ASP A 207 3.13 8.86 -6.39
N ALA A 208 3.77 7.78 -6.82
CA ALA A 208 5.12 7.73 -7.36
C ALA A 208 5.01 7.73 -8.89
N ILE A 209 5.26 8.90 -9.51
CA ILE A 209 5.03 9.12 -10.95
C ILE A 209 6.37 9.26 -11.66
N PRO A 210 6.64 8.50 -12.74
CA PRO A 210 7.86 8.66 -13.52
C PRO A 210 8.03 10.09 -14.05
N GLY A 211 9.21 10.67 -13.82
CA GLY A 211 9.55 12.03 -14.26
C GLY A 211 9.00 13.15 -13.37
N PHE A 212 8.29 12.83 -12.29
CA PHE A 212 7.83 13.80 -11.28
C PHE A 212 8.35 13.40 -9.90
N ILE A 213 8.57 14.39 -9.03
CA ILE A 213 8.89 14.17 -7.62
C ILE A 213 7.75 14.78 -6.80
N ASN A 214 6.99 13.92 -6.16
CA ASN A 214 6.02 14.32 -5.16
C ASN A 214 6.66 14.33 -3.77
N THR A 215 6.15 15.16 -2.87
CA THR A 215 6.65 15.25 -1.51
C THR A 215 5.59 14.80 -0.50
N ALA A 216 6.02 14.11 0.53
CA ALA A 216 5.24 13.84 1.73
C ALA A 216 6.15 13.98 2.94
N TRP A 217 5.58 14.14 4.12
CA TRP A 217 6.37 14.23 5.35
C TRP A 217 5.65 13.56 6.52
N THR A 218 6.43 13.21 7.53
CA THR A 218 5.91 12.66 8.79
C THR A 218 6.79 13.04 9.97
N ILE A 219 6.20 13.05 11.16
CA ILE A 219 6.88 12.99 12.45
C ILE A 219 6.19 11.90 13.24
N VAL A 220 6.93 10.90 13.69
CA VAL A 220 6.42 9.76 14.44
C VAL A 220 7.02 9.76 15.82
N ASP A 221 6.19 9.85 16.85
CA ASP A 221 6.62 9.90 18.24
C ASP A 221 6.61 8.52 18.93
N GLU A 222 6.01 7.52 18.32
CA GLU A 222 5.85 6.18 18.87
C GLU A 222 6.79 5.19 18.14
N PRO A 223 7.78 4.60 18.85
CA PRO A 223 8.63 3.55 18.29
C PRO A 223 7.80 2.35 17.87
N GLY A 224 8.14 1.71 16.74
CA GLY A 224 7.39 0.56 16.27
C GLY A 224 7.72 0.17 14.83
N THR A 225 7.07 -0.89 14.35
CA THR A 225 7.15 -1.33 12.95
C THR A 225 5.80 -1.10 12.29
N TYR A 226 5.79 -0.23 11.29
CA TYR A 226 4.61 0.19 10.56
C TYR A 226 4.62 -0.38 9.15
N ARG A 227 3.44 -0.77 8.66
CA ARG A 227 3.29 -1.47 7.40
C ARG A 227 2.37 -0.73 6.45
N GLY A 228 2.76 -0.73 5.20
CA GLY A 228 2.03 -0.14 4.10
C GLY A 228 2.19 -0.97 2.83
N LYS A 229 1.74 -0.43 1.73
CA LYS A 229 1.79 -1.14 0.44
C LYS A 229 1.68 -0.18 -0.75
N CYS A 230 1.97 -0.70 -1.93
CA CYS A 230 1.63 -0.01 -3.17
C CYS A 230 0.10 0.02 -3.34
N THR A 231 -0.46 1.20 -3.66
CA THR A 231 -1.90 1.42 -3.82
C THR A 231 -2.30 2.00 -5.18
N GLU A 232 -1.39 2.00 -6.17
CA GLU A 232 -1.70 2.27 -7.57
C GLU A 232 -1.35 1.06 -8.42
N LEU A 233 -2.29 0.62 -9.27
CA LEU A 233 -2.13 -0.59 -10.08
C LEU A 233 -0.92 -0.48 -11.02
N CYS A 234 0.16 -1.18 -10.68
CA CYS A 234 1.45 -1.11 -11.35
C CYS A 234 1.84 -2.40 -12.12
N GLY A 235 0.89 -3.28 -12.38
CA GLY A 235 1.11 -4.51 -13.14
C GLY A 235 0.85 -5.79 -12.35
N LYS A 236 1.40 -6.92 -12.83
CA LYS A 236 1.08 -8.27 -12.36
C LYS A 236 1.32 -8.48 -10.87
N ASN A 237 2.43 -8.00 -10.35
CA ASN A 237 2.83 -8.20 -8.95
C ASN A 237 2.55 -6.96 -8.08
N HIS A 238 1.54 -6.17 -8.43
CA HIS A 238 1.13 -4.98 -7.68
C HIS A 238 0.98 -5.23 -6.17
N GLY A 239 0.41 -6.35 -5.77
CA GLY A 239 0.24 -6.75 -4.36
C GLY A 239 1.51 -7.28 -3.68
N PHE A 240 2.66 -7.38 -4.38
CA PHE A 240 3.89 -8.00 -3.90
C PHE A 240 5.02 -6.99 -3.65
N MET A 241 4.68 -5.72 -3.42
CA MET A 241 5.63 -4.67 -3.07
C MET A 241 5.14 -3.89 -1.84
N PRO A 242 5.24 -4.50 -0.65
CA PRO A 242 4.89 -3.86 0.60
C PRO A 242 5.86 -2.72 0.95
N VAL A 243 5.46 -1.93 1.93
CA VAL A 243 6.28 -0.90 2.58
C VAL A 243 6.40 -1.25 4.06
N VAL A 244 7.62 -1.30 4.60
CA VAL A 244 7.84 -1.47 6.04
C VAL A 244 8.77 -0.37 6.54
N VAL A 245 8.31 0.35 7.56
CA VAL A 245 9.07 1.41 8.22
C VAL A 245 9.24 1.04 9.70
N LYS A 246 10.48 1.06 10.19
CA LYS A 246 10.82 0.92 11.61
C LYS A 246 11.14 2.29 12.19
N VAL A 247 10.39 2.69 13.18
CA VAL A 247 10.64 3.89 13.96
C VAL A 247 11.39 3.50 15.22
N VAL A 248 12.57 4.06 15.41
CA VAL A 248 13.50 3.66 16.47
C VAL A 248 14.01 4.88 17.26
N PRO A 249 14.52 4.70 18.50
CA PRO A 249 15.27 5.74 19.20
C PRO A 249 16.46 6.26 18.39
N GLN A 250 16.91 7.50 18.66
CA GLN A 250 17.98 8.15 17.89
C GLN A 250 19.31 7.36 17.92
N ASP A 251 19.67 6.78 19.03
CA ASP A 251 20.88 5.97 19.19
C ASP A 251 20.86 4.68 18.35
N GLU A 252 19.70 4.04 18.24
CA GLU A 252 19.51 2.88 17.36
C GLU A 252 19.56 3.29 15.88
N TYR A 253 19.01 4.45 15.53
CA TYR A 253 19.12 5.01 14.19
C TYR A 253 20.59 5.28 13.82
N ASP A 254 21.34 5.93 14.70
CA ASP A 254 22.75 6.24 14.48
C ASP A 254 23.59 4.96 14.32
N ALA A 255 23.29 3.91 15.11
CA ALA A 255 23.94 2.60 14.99
C ALA A 255 23.61 1.94 13.64
N TRP A 256 22.36 1.99 13.21
CA TRP A 256 21.94 1.49 11.89
C TRP A 256 22.64 2.22 10.75
N VAL A 257 22.75 3.56 10.81
CA VAL A 257 23.48 4.35 9.80
C VAL A 257 24.94 3.91 9.70
N GLN A 258 25.61 3.68 10.85
CA GLN A 258 26.99 3.20 10.88
C GLN A 258 27.12 1.80 10.27
N GLU A 259 26.21 0.88 10.62
CA GLU A 259 26.18 -0.47 10.04
C GLU A 259 26.06 -0.42 8.52
N LYS A 260 25.19 0.46 7.97
CA LYS A 260 24.99 0.63 6.53
C LYS A 260 26.26 1.15 5.84
N LYS A 261 26.91 2.17 6.42
CA LYS A 261 28.16 2.73 5.89
C LYS A 261 29.28 1.67 5.88
N GLU A 262 29.39 0.89 6.94
CA GLU A 262 30.34 -0.22 7.00
C GLU A 262 30.02 -1.33 5.99
N ALA A 263 28.73 -1.65 5.79
CA ALA A 263 28.32 -2.61 4.77
C ALA A 263 28.64 -2.14 3.35
N ALA A 264 28.41 -0.86 3.06
CA ALA A 264 28.79 -0.25 1.79
C ALA A 264 30.30 -0.31 1.55
N PHE A 265 31.11 -0.01 2.60
CA PHE A 265 32.56 -0.14 2.50
C PHE A 265 33.00 -1.58 2.21
N ARG A 266 32.44 -2.56 2.95
CA ARG A 266 32.72 -3.99 2.67
C ARG A 266 32.30 -4.40 1.27
N MET A 267 31.22 -3.85 0.72
CA MET A 267 30.80 -4.14 -0.66
C MET A 267 31.78 -3.59 -1.68
N ALA A 268 32.33 -2.38 -1.46
CA ALA A 268 33.36 -1.81 -2.31
C ALA A 268 34.64 -2.67 -2.32
N GLU A 269 35.07 -3.23 -1.16
CA GLU A 269 36.20 -4.15 -1.10
C GLU A 269 35.93 -5.44 -1.90
N LEU A 270 34.70 -5.95 -1.93
CA LEU A 270 34.33 -7.15 -2.70
C LEU A 270 34.44 -6.94 -4.22
N THR A 271 34.29 -5.71 -4.69
CA THR A 271 34.48 -5.39 -6.14
C THR A 271 35.93 -5.56 -6.60
N GLU A 272 36.88 -5.33 -5.70
CA GLU A 272 38.31 -5.50 -5.98
C GLU A 272 38.81 -6.96 -5.82
N LYS A 273 37.98 -7.85 -5.27
CA LYS A 273 38.35 -9.25 -5.04
C LYS A 273 38.33 -10.04 -6.32
N GLU A 274 39.31 -10.92 -6.51
CA GLU A 274 39.25 -11.97 -7.54
C GLU A 274 38.30 -13.10 -7.11
N TRP A 275 37.32 -13.41 -7.93
CA TRP A 275 36.27 -14.39 -7.66
C TRP A 275 36.45 -15.66 -8.48
N SER A 276 36.37 -16.82 -7.84
CA SER A 276 36.22 -18.09 -8.56
C SER A 276 34.81 -18.25 -9.14
N VAL A 277 34.68 -19.05 -10.19
CA VAL A 277 33.37 -19.37 -10.79
C VAL A 277 32.41 -20.00 -9.78
N SER A 278 32.90 -20.82 -8.86
CA SER A 278 32.05 -21.45 -7.80
C SER A 278 31.50 -20.40 -6.86
N GLU A 279 32.31 -19.46 -6.40
CA GLU A 279 31.85 -18.39 -5.49
C GLU A 279 30.83 -17.46 -6.18
N LEU A 280 31.05 -17.12 -7.45
CA LEU A 280 30.10 -16.33 -8.23
C LEU A 280 28.79 -17.09 -8.43
N THR A 281 28.83 -18.39 -8.72
CA THR A 281 27.60 -19.19 -8.90
C THR A 281 26.76 -19.23 -7.60
N GLU A 282 27.39 -19.48 -6.46
CA GLU A 282 26.70 -19.47 -5.15
C GLU A 282 26.08 -18.11 -4.86
N ARG A 283 26.82 -17.03 -5.09
CA ARG A 283 26.32 -15.66 -4.94
C ARG A 283 25.16 -15.36 -5.90
N GLY A 284 25.33 -15.74 -7.18
CA GLY A 284 24.36 -15.51 -8.25
C GLY A 284 23.02 -16.19 -8.01
N GLU A 285 22.98 -17.36 -7.35
CA GLU A 285 21.75 -17.99 -6.92
C GLU A 285 20.93 -17.07 -6.02
N GLY A 286 21.55 -16.47 -4.99
CA GLY A 286 20.92 -15.52 -4.10
C GLY A 286 20.44 -14.26 -4.83
N VAL A 287 21.25 -13.70 -5.72
CA VAL A 287 20.88 -12.54 -6.55
C VAL A 287 19.69 -12.85 -7.44
N TYR A 288 19.68 -14.02 -8.08
CA TYR A 288 18.58 -14.48 -8.93
C TYR A 288 17.27 -14.63 -8.17
N LEU A 289 17.31 -15.32 -7.03
CA LEU A 289 16.14 -15.53 -6.18
C LEU A 289 15.51 -14.21 -5.70
N LYS A 290 16.33 -13.21 -5.43
CA LYS A 290 15.89 -11.91 -4.94
C LYS A 290 15.33 -11.01 -6.06
N ASN A 291 15.95 -11.00 -7.24
CA ASN A 291 15.70 -9.97 -8.26
C ASN A 291 15.01 -10.49 -9.54
N CYS A 292 15.12 -11.78 -9.87
CA CYS A 292 14.76 -12.31 -11.20
C CYS A 292 13.54 -13.25 -11.15
N VAL A 293 13.33 -13.96 -10.04
CA VAL A 293 12.30 -15.00 -9.88
C VAL A 293 10.89 -14.48 -10.12
N ALA A 294 10.60 -13.26 -9.72
CA ALA A 294 9.27 -12.66 -9.88
C ALA A 294 8.73 -12.73 -11.32
N CYS A 295 9.62 -12.59 -12.31
CA CYS A 295 9.29 -12.65 -13.73
C CYS A 295 9.70 -13.99 -14.35
N HIS A 296 10.93 -14.46 -14.07
CA HIS A 296 11.51 -15.61 -14.75
C HIS A 296 11.28 -16.96 -14.06
N GLN A 297 10.59 -16.95 -12.90
CA GLN A 297 10.29 -18.12 -12.05
C GLN A 297 11.55 -18.77 -11.44
N VAL A 298 11.37 -19.55 -10.37
CA VAL A 298 12.48 -20.20 -9.62
C VAL A 298 13.36 -21.08 -10.51
N ASN A 299 12.79 -21.73 -11.51
CA ASN A 299 13.47 -22.62 -12.44
C ASN A 299 13.91 -21.96 -13.75
N GLY A 300 13.78 -20.66 -13.89
CA GLY A 300 14.16 -19.90 -15.09
C GLY A 300 13.27 -20.14 -16.31
N GLN A 301 12.10 -20.78 -16.17
CA GLN A 301 11.22 -21.11 -17.32
C GLN A 301 10.35 -19.94 -17.75
N GLY A 302 10.31 -18.84 -16.99
CA GLY A 302 9.49 -17.69 -17.29
C GLY A 302 8.00 -18.00 -17.29
N ILE A 303 7.22 -17.15 -17.95
CA ILE A 303 5.77 -17.33 -18.13
C ILE A 303 5.45 -17.18 -19.61
N THR A 304 4.99 -18.24 -20.22
CA THR A 304 4.70 -18.29 -21.67
C THR A 304 3.81 -17.11 -22.10
N GLY A 305 4.28 -16.37 -23.09
CA GLY A 305 3.57 -15.20 -23.64
C GLY A 305 3.67 -13.91 -22.80
N ILE A 306 4.31 -13.94 -21.62
CA ILE A 306 4.46 -12.79 -20.74
C ILE A 306 5.93 -12.51 -20.43
N PHE A 307 6.66 -13.50 -19.86
CA PHE A 307 8.07 -13.36 -19.50
C PHE A 307 8.88 -14.48 -20.15
N PRO A 308 9.98 -14.16 -20.85
CA PRO A 308 10.76 -15.16 -21.56
C PRO A 308 11.45 -16.13 -20.60
N LYS A 309 11.69 -17.34 -21.06
CA LYS A 309 12.54 -18.30 -20.35
C LYS A 309 14.01 -17.86 -20.41
N LEU A 310 14.73 -18.07 -19.32
CA LEU A 310 16.20 -17.93 -19.25
C LEU A 310 16.88 -19.28 -19.37
N ALA A 311 16.35 -20.31 -18.69
CA ALA A 311 16.88 -21.66 -18.74
C ALA A 311 16.87 -22.20 -20.18
N GLY A 312 18.07 -22.46 -20.71
CA GLY A 312 18.27 -22.92 -22.08
C GLY A 312 18.03 -21.86 -23.16
N SER A 313 18.08 -20.56 -22.79
CA SER A 313 18.02 -19.45 -23.75
C SER A 313 19.34 -19.30 -24.49
N ASP A 314 19.31 -19.10 -25.81
CA ASP A 314 20.50 -18.84 -26.62
C ASP A 314 21.24 -17.58 -26.20
N ILE A 315 20.51 -16.53 -25.77
CA ILE A 315 21.11 -15.28 -25.26
C ILE A 315 21.94 -15.58 -24.01
N VAL A 316 21.36 -16.30 -23.03
CA VAL A 316 22.05 -16.61 -21.78
C VAL A 316 23.25 -17.56 -21.99
N LEU A 317 23.12 -18.55 -22.88
CA LEU A 317 24.13 -19.58 -23.06
C LEU A 317 25.25 -19.21 -24.08
N ASN A 318 24.89 -18.43 -25.13
CA ASN A 318 25.72 -18.28 -26.30
C ASN A 318 26.04 -16.82 -26.68
N ASP A 319 25.31 -15.83 -26.10
CA ASP A 319 25.49 -14.41 -26.39
C ASP A 319 25.75 -13.60 -25.11
N LYS A 320 26.94 -13.76 -24.55
CA LYS A 320 27.35 -13.06 -23.32
C LYS A 320 27.23 -11.54 -23.46
N ALA A 321 27.56 -10.96 -24.61
CA ALA A 321 27.51 -9.52 -24.81
C ALA A 321 26.05 -9.00 -24.72
N ARG A 322 25.14 -9.69 -25.40
CA ARG A 322 23.72 -9.33 -25.36
C ARG A 322 23.11 -9.57 -23.97
N ASN A 323 23.51 -10.63 -23.25
CA ASN A 323 23.08 -10.88 -21.90
C ASN A 323 23.47 -9.73 -20.95
N ILE A 324 24.72 -9.29 -21.01
CA ILE A 324 25.23 -8.15 -20.24
C ILE A 324 24.46 -6.86 -20.60
N GLU A 325 24.30 -6.58 -21.89
CA GLU A 325 23.55 -5.41 -22.36
C GLU A 325 22.13 -5.38 -21.80
N ILE A 326 21.42 -6.51 -21.82
CA ILE A 326 20.06 -6.63 -21.26
C ILE A 326 20.05 -6.36 -19.75
N LEU A 327 21.04 -6.86 -19.01
CA LEU A 327 21.15 -6.59 -17.57
C LEU A 327 21.46 -5.11 -17.29
N MET A 328 22.34 -4.51 -18.08
CA MET A 328 22.76 -3.13 -17.90
C MET A 328 21.71 -2.11 -18.35
N GLU A 329 21.05 -2.34 -19.47
CA GLU A 329 20.18 -1.34 -20.12
C GLU A 329 18.70 -1.70 -20.04
N GLY A 330 18.37 -2.96 -19.73
CA GLY A 330 17.01 -3.47 -19.84
C GLY A 330 16.59 -3.72 -21.28
N VAL A 331 15.29 -3.86 -21.51
CA VAL A 331 14.69 -4.03 -22.83
C VAL A 331 13.65 -2.96 -23.06
N GLN A 332 13.90 -2.04 -23.97
CA GLN A 332 13.01 -0.94 -24.28
C GLN A 332 11.61 -1.43 -24.64
N GLY A 333 10.58 -0.89 -23.97
CA GLY A 333 9.17 -1.26 -24.18
C GLY A 333 8.75 -2.59 -23.56
N ALA A 334 9.61 -3.23 -22.77
CA ALA A 334 9.30 -4.46 -22.01
C ALA A 334 9.42 -4.23 -20.49
N ALA A 335 8.94 -5.20 -19.71
CA ALA A 335 9.07 -5.16 -18.25
C ALA A 335 10.48 -5.50 -17.74
N MET A 336 11.41 -5.89 -18.61
CA MET A 336 12.81 -6.11 -18.27
C MET A 336 13.51 -4.76 -18.11
N GLN A 337 13.69 -4.34 -16.89
CA GLN A 337 14.30 -3.06 -16.52
C GLN A 337 15.85 -3.16 -16.51
N SER A 338 16.51 -2.01 -16.49
CA SER A 338 17.95 -1.92 -16.25
C SER A 338 18.26 -2.30 -14.79
N PHE A 339 19.30 -3.10 -14.59
CA PHE A 339 19.84 -3.45 -13.29
C PHE A 339 21.15 -2.73 -12.95
N ALA A 340 21.65 -1.87 -13.84
CA ALA A 340 22.91 -1.14 -13.66
C ALA A 340 22.98 -0.35 -12.34
N ASN A 341 21.86 0.23 -11.92
CA ASN A 341 21.76 0.99 -10.67
C ASN A 341 21.08 0.18 -9.52
N GLN A 342 20.86 -1.12 -9.71
CA GLN A 342 20.13 -1.96 -8.76
C GLN A 342 21.00 -3.08 -8.18
N LEU A 343 22.02 -3.52 -8.93
CA LEU A 343 22.93 -4.57 -8.53
C LEU A 343 24.35 -4.01 -8.50
N SER A 344 25.16 -4.47 -7.56
CA SER A 344 26.58 -4.22 -7.56
C SER A 344 27.24 -4.89 -8.78
N GLU A 345 28.44 -4.45 -9.16
CA GLU A 345 29.19 -5.07 -10.27
C GLU A 345 29.42 -6.56 -10.02
N VAL A 346 29.68 -6.94 -8.77
CA VAL A 346 29.87 -8.34 -8.37
C VAL A 346 28.56 -9.12 -8.48
N ASP A 347 27.43 -8.55 -8.11
CA ASP A 347 26.14 -9.19 -8.24
C ASP A 347 25.74 -9.38 -9.70
N MET A 348 25.99 -8.37 -10.55
CA MET A 348 25.77 -8.49 -11.99
C MET A 348 26.69 -9.53 -12.64
N ALA A 349 27.94 -9.63 -12.17
CA ALA A 349 28.88 -10.64 -12.68
C ALA A 349 28.52 -12.05 -12.22
N SER A 350 27.75 -12.19 -11.14
CA SER A 350 27.39 -13.48 -10.53
C SER A 350 26.13 -14.10 -11.11
N VAL A 351 25.21 -13.31 -11.61
CA VAL A 351 23.91 -13.75 -12.13
C VAL A 351 23.93 -13.88 -13.65
#